data_b6b7dd7ce51c991d6823b29ec3d76952
#
_entry.id   b6b7dd7ce51c991d6823b29ec3d76952
#
_cell.length_a   1.000
_cell.length_b   1.000
_cell.length_c   1.000
_cell.angle_alpha   90.00
_cell.angle_beta   90.00
_cell.angle_gamma   90.00
#
_symmetry.space_group_name_H-M   'P 1'
#
loop_
_entity.id
_entity.type
_entity.pdbx_description
1 polymer ?
#
loop_
_entity_poly.entity_id
_entity_poly.type
_entity_poly.pdbx_seq_one_letter_code
_entity_poly.pdbx_strand_id
1 'polypeptide(L)' 'MTAEYVVALVVAAALAVYLFYALLRPEKF' A
#
# COMPACT_ATOMS: atom_id res chain seq x y z
N MET A 1 -3.87 -1.91 21.02
CA MET A 1 -4.22 -1.72 19.65
C MET A 1 -5.50 -0.96 19.53
N THR A 2 -5.46 0.13 18.81
CA THR A 2 -6.63 0.95 18.65
C THR A 2 -7.07 0.91 17.21
N ALA A 3 -8.24 1.43 16.96
CA ALA A 3 -8.78 1.47 15.61
C ALA A 3 -7.88 2.30 14.71
N GLU A 4 -7.29 3.32 15.27
CA GLU A 4 -6.39 4.13 14.51
C GLU A 4 -5.19 3.34 14.02
N TYR A 5 -4.69 2.47 14.87
CA TYR A 5 -3.54 1.66 14.51
C TYR A 5 -3.91 0.72 13.36
N VAL A 6 -5.08 0.14 13.44
CA VAL A 6 -5.52 -0.78 12.41
C VAL A 6 -5.70 -0.06 11.09
N VAL A 7 -6.27 1.14 11.13
CA VAL A 7 -6.46 1.92 9.91
C VAL A 7 -5.13 2.26 9.28
N ALA A 8 -4.16 2.65 10.11
CA ALA A 8 -2.84 2.98 9.60
C ALA A 8 -2.19 1.79 8.93
N LEU A 9 -2.37 0.61 9.50
CA LEU A 9 -1.80 -0.60 8.93
C LEU A 9 -2.41 -0.91 7.57
N VAL A 10 -3.71 -0.75 7.46
CA VAL A 10 -4.38 -1.03 6.21
C VAL A 10 -3.92 -0.07 5.13
N VAL A 11 -3.82 1.20 5.47
CA VAL A 11 -3.38 2.20 4.52
C VAL A 11 -1.95 1.94 4.08
N ALA A 12 -1.09 1.60 5.03
CA ALA A 12 0.30 1.33 4.72
C ALA A 12 0.41 0.12 3.80
N ALA A 13 -0.37 -0.91 4.07
CA ALA A 13 -0.33 -2.11 3.24
C ALA A 13 -0.80 -1.80 1.83
N ALA A 14 -1.85 -1.00 1.72
CA ALA A 14 -2.37 -0.64 0.41
C ALA A 14 -1.34 0.15 -0.39
N LEU A 15 -0.66 1.07 0.26
CA LEU A 15 0.35 1.85 -0.41
C LEU A 15 1.53 0.98 -0.83
N ALA A 16 1.90 0.04 0.01
CA ALA A 16 3.00 -0.85 -0.31
C ALA A 16 2.68 -1.70 -1.53
N VAL A 17 1.46 -2.21 -1.58
CA VAL A 17 1.04 -3.02 -2.71
C VAL A 17 1.02 -2.17 -3.98
N TYR A 18 0.55 -0.94 -3.85
CA TYR A 18 0.49 -0.07 -5.00
C TYR A 18 1.89 0.21 -5.54
N LEU A 19 2.85 0.46 -4.66
CA LEU A 19 4.21 0.72 -5.07
C LEU A 19 4.82 -0.51 -5.73
N PHE A 20 4.56 -1.68 -5.18
CA PHE A 20 5.09 -2.90 -5.74
C PHE A 20 4.51 -3.13 -7.13
N TYR A 21 3.23 -2.88 -7.28
CA TYR A 21 2.58 -3.07 -8.55
C TYR A 21 3.17 -2.12 -9.59
N ALA A 22 3.42 -0.89 -9.21
CA ALA A 22 3.98 0.08 -10.11
C ALA A 22 5.39 -0.30 -10.55
N LEU A 23 6.16 -0.89 -9.64
CA LEU A 23 7.50 -1.31 -9.96
C LEU A 23 7.52 -2.50 -10.90
N LEU A 24 6.58 -3.41 -10.70
CA LEU A 24 6.53 -4.60 -11.53
C LEU A 24 6.00 -4.29 -12.92
N ARG A 25 5.25 -3.22 -13.07
CA ARG A 25 4.71 -2.84 -14.36
C ARG A 25 5.07 -1.42 -14.69
N PRO A 26 6.32 -1.15 -14.97
CA PRO A 26 6.75 0.21 -15.28
C PRO A 26 6.20 0.71 -16.58
N GLU A 27 5.80 -0.16 -17.43
CA GLU A 27 5.27 0.27 -18.69
C GLU A 27 3.87 0.74 -18.61
N LYS A 28 3.24 0.62 -17.48
CA LYS A 28 1.93 1.11 -17.34
C LYS A 28 1.85 2.56 -17.65
N PHE A 29 2.88 3.25 -17.59
CA PHE A 29 2.93 4.66 -17.81
C PHE A 29 2.66 5.05 -19.28
#